data_a028c570271691a79a6f894ecd3bb1bd
#
_entry.id   a028c570271691a79a6f894ecd3bb1bd
#
_cell.length_a   1.000
_cell.length_b   1.000
_cell.length_c   1.000
_cell.angle_alpha   90.00
_cell.angle_beta   90.00
_cell.angle_gamma   90.00
#
_symmetry.space_group_name_H-M   'P 1'
#
loop_
_entity.id
_entity.type
_entity.pdbx_description
1 polymer ?
#
loop_
_entity_poly.entity_id
_entity_poly.type
_entity_poly.pdbx_seq_one_letter_code
_entity_poly.pdbx_strand_id
1 'polypeptide(L)'
;AGVFDFETGLRLVKRRAELMDSAAGGQMVALIGFDRQQLELQIQYSSDVVLANDNSDAQVVISGTPKAVEELLGKIKVKRAVKLNVSGAFHSPLMASVAGEFQQTLKAARFADAKTLVLSNAEPTATTSGSTLKQRLTYQMTQGVRWREIALQLPQQGIDRVLEIGPGKVLTGLIKRTCPDLELVNISSLADLPS
;
A
#
# COMPACT_ATOMS: atom_id res chain seq x y z
N ALA A 1 13.90 10.65 3.45
CA ALA A 1 13.67 11.76 2.48
C ALA A 1 13.70 13.14 3.16
N GLY A 2 13.67 13.22 4.51
CA GLY A 2 13.78 14.48 5.25
C GLY A 2 12.52 15.34 5.28
N VAL A 3 11.38 14.78 4.98
CA VAL A 3 10.08 15.49 5.00
C VAL A 3 9.67 15.91 6.41
N PHE A 4 9.99 15.07 7.39
CA PHE A 4 9.84 15.30 8.83
C PHE A 4 10.93 14.53 9.58
N ASP A 5 11.12 14.83 10.86
CA ASP A 5 12.06 14.14 11.71
C ASP A 5 11.58 12.74 12.12
N PHE A 6 12.46 11.93 12.68
CA PHE A 6 12.17 10.55 13.07
C PHE A 6 11.03 10.47 14.10
N GLU A 7 11.05 11.34 15.11
CA GLU A 7 10.04 11.35 16.18
C GLU A 7 8.63 11.67 15.64
N THR A 8 8.53 12.67 14.76
CA THR A 8 7.28 13.01 14.06
C THR A 8 6.80 11.82 13.24
N GLY A 9 7.70 11.16 12.48
CA GLY A 9 7.36 9.96 11.71
C GLY A 9 6.84 8.84 12.59
N LEU A 10 7.47 8.57 13.72
CA LEU A 10 7.05 7.53 14.66
C LEU A 10 5.67 7.84 15.27
N ARG A 11 5.40 9.09 15.64
CA ARG A 11 4.08 9.52 16.13
C ARG A 11 2.99 9.33 15.08
N LEU A 12 3.27 9.68 13.82
CA LEU A 12 2.32 9.51 12.72
C LEU A 12 2.02 8.02 12.47
N VAL A 13 3.03 7.16 12.43
CA VAL A 13 2.86 5.72 12.25
C VAL A 13 2.07 5.11 13.41
N LYS A 14 2.41 5.46 14.67
CA LYS A 14 1.69 5.00 15.85
C LYS A 14 0.21 5.39 15.78
N ARG A 15 -0.09 6.68 15.54
CA ARG A 15 -1.47 7.15 15.46
C ARG A 15 -2.26 6.48 14.34
N ARG A 16 -1.63 6.30 13.18
CA ARG A 16 -2.22 5.58 12.07
C ARG A 16 -2.57 4.13 12.43
N ALA A 17 -1.66 3.44 13.10
CA ALA A 17 -1.89 2.06 13.54
C ALA A 17 -3.05 1.96 14.55
N GLU A 18 -3.11 2.84 15.56
CA GLU A 18 -4.20 2.92 16.52
C GLU A 18 -5.57 3.13 15.84
N LEU A 19 -5.64 4.04 14.89
CA LEU A 19 -6.85 4.33 14.13
C LEU A 19 -7.27 3.14 13.24
N MET A 20 -6.32 2.50 12.59
CA MET A 20 -6.59 1.30 11.79
C MET A 20 -7.08 0.13 12.66
N ASP A 21 -6.49 -0.05 13.83
CA ASP A 21 -6.90 -1.11 14.76
C ASP A 21 -8.30 -0.87 15.34
N SER A 22 -8.69 0.39 15.52
CA SER A 22 -10.04 0.76 15.98
C SER A 22 -11.13 0.55 14.90
N ALA A 23 -10.76 0.44 13.64
CA ALA A 23 -11.70 0.23 12.54
C ALA A 23 -12.06 -1.26 12.44
N ALA A 24 -13.33 -1.58 12.72
CA ALA A 24 -13.84 -2.95 12.68
C ALA A 24 -14.86 -3.14 11.53
N GLY A 25 -15.19 -4.40 11.26
CA GLY A 25 -16.34 -4.76 10.40
C GLY A 25 -16.02 -4.95 8.92
N GLY A 26 -14.74 -5.07 8.56
CA GLY A 26 -14.32 -5.33 7.19
C GLY A 26 -13.61 -6.68 7.00
N GLN A 27 -13.32 -6.99 5.75
CA GLN A 27 -12.56 -8.17 5.35
C GLN A 27 -11.58 -7.82 4.25
N MET A 28 -10.39 -8.42 4.33
CA MET A 28 -9.38 -8.36 3.26
C MET A 28 -9.01 -9.76 2.81
N VAL A 29 -8.88 -9.96 1.50
CA VAL A 29 -8.51 -11.24 0.90
C VAL A 29 -7.43 -11.03 -0.15
N ALA A 30 -6.31 -11.73 0.01
CA ALA A 30 -5.27 -11.80 -1.01
C ALA A 30 -5.66 -12.81 -2.08
N LEU A 31 -5.62 -12.39 -3.35
CA LEU A 31 -5.92 -13.20 -4.52
C LEU A 31 -4.62 -13.48 -5.28
N ILE A 32 -4.42 -14.74 -5.62
CA ILE A 32 -3.23 -15.21 -6.35
C ILE A 32 -3.69 -15.97 -7.59
N GLY A 33 -3.17 -15.57 -8.76
CA GLY A 33 -3.48 -16.20 -10.03
C GLY A 33 -4.96 -16.04 -10.41
N PHE A 34 -5.33 -14.86 -10.80
CA PHE A 34 -6.68 -14.41 -11.16
C PHE A 34 -6.70 -13.83 -12.57
N ASP A 35 -7.88 -13.70 -13.16
CA ASP A 35 -8.10 -12.90 -14.36
C ASP A 35 -8.32 -11.44 -13.96
N ARG A 36 -7.40 -10.55 -14.36
CA ARG A 36 -7.43 -9.13 -14.00
C ARG A 36 -8.65 -8.42 -14.57
N GLN A 37 -8.99 -8.66 -15.82
CA GLN A 37 -10.12 -7.99 -16.48
C GLN A 37 -11.43 -8.38 -15.80
N GLN A 38 -11.60 -9.67 -15.51
CA GLN A 38 -12.76 -10.18 -14.80
C GLN A 38 -12.86 -9.58 -13.39
N LEU A 39 -11.74 -9.52 -12.65
CA LEU A 39 -11.71 -8.94 -11.30
C LEU A 39 -12.10 -7.46 -11.32
N GLU A 40 -11.47 -6.65 -12.17
CA GLU A 40 -11.72 -5.21 -12.28
C GLU A 40 -13.17 -4.93 -12.68
N LEU A 41 -13.72 -5.71 -13.60
CA LEU A 41 -15.12 -5.62 -13.99
C LEU A 41 -16.06 -5.89 -12.80
N GLN A 42 -15.81 -6.94 -12.02
CA GLN A 42 -16.63 -7.26 -10.85
C GLN A 42 -16.52 -6.20 -9.75
N ILE A 43 -15.34 -5.63 -9.53
CA ILE A 43 -15.14 -4.52 -8.60
C ILE A 43 -15.93 -3.29 -9.05
N GLN A 44 -15.92 -2.96 -10.34
CA GLN A 44 -16.65 -1.81 -10.90
C GLN A 44 -18.16 -1.90 -10.65
N TYR A 45 -18.71 -3.11 -10.61
CA TYR A 45 -20.13 -3.35 -10.31
C TYR A 45 -20.46 -3.51 -8.83
N SER A 46 -19.46 -3.36 -7.94
CA SER A 46 -19.64 -3.44 -6.50
C SER A 46 -19.42 -2.09 -5.83
N SER A 47 -20.33 -1.71 -4.92
CA SER A 47 -20.14 -0.50 -4.08
C SER A 47 -19.27 -0.75 -2.86
N ASP A 48 -19.15 -2.02 -2.42
CA ASP A 48 -18.69 -2.37 -1.08
C ASP A 48 -17.43 -3.25 -1.07
N VAL A 49 -16.77 -3.41 -2.23
CA VAL A 49 -15.45 -4.03 -2.36
C VAL A 49 -14.57 -3.24 -3.32
N VAL A 50 -13.30 -3.12 -2.98
CA VAL A 50 -12.29 -2.39 -3.78
C VAL A 50 -11.02 -3.20 -3.95
N LEU A 51 -10.20 -2.82 -4.91
CA LEU A 51 -8.81 -3.26 -5.04
C LEU A 51 -7.96 -2.50 -4.01
N ALA A 52 -7.67 -3.15 -2.88
CA ALA A 52 -6.93 -2.55 -1.77
C ALA A 52 -5.41 -2.50 -2.01
N ASN A 53 -4.85 -3.56 -2.62
CA ASN A 53 -3.44 -3.58 -3.01
C ASN A 53 -3.30 -4.19 -4.41
N ASP A 54 -2.71 -3.44 -5.32
CA ASP A 54 -2.18 -3.96 -6.58
C ASP A 54 -0.69 -4.26 -6.40
N ASN A 55 -0.37 -5.51 -6.02
CA ASN A 55 0.98 -5.90 -5.65
C ASN A 55 1.83 -6.38 -6.84
N SER A 56 1.21 -7.07 -7.79
CA SER A 56 1.83 -7.56 -9.03
C SER A 56 0.76 -8.09 -9.99
N ASP A 57 1.13 -8.49 -11.20
CA ASP A 57 0.19 -9.10 -12.15
C ASP A 57 -0.45 -10.40 -11.63
N ALA A 58 0.23 -11.10 -10.72
CA ALA A 58 -0.21 -12.37 -10.17
C ALA A 58 -0.81 -12.27 -8.76
N GLN A 59 -0.72 -11.11 -8.07
CA GLN A 59 -1.13 -10.96 -6.69
C GLN A 59 -1.74 -9.59 -6.42
N VAL A 60 -2.96 -9.60 -5.91
CA VAL A 60 -3.68 -8.41 -5.43
C VAL A 60 -4.33 -8.69 -4.08
N VAL A 61 -4.81 -7.64 -3.43
CA VAL A 61 -5.67 -7.74 -2.24
C VAL A 61 -6.95 -6.97 -2.50
N ILE A 62 -8.09 -7.61 -2.25
CA ILE A 62 -9.39 -6.95 -2.22
C ILE A 62 -9.79 -6.65 -0.77
N SER A 63 -10.56 -5.58 -0.59
CA SER A 63 -11.00 -5.10 0.72
C SER A 63 -12.43 -4.61 0.63
N GLY A 64 -13.27 -4.94 1.62
CA GLY A 64 -14.67 -4.54 1.61
C GLY A 64 -15.47 -5.13 2.75
N THR A 65 -16.80 -5.07 2.65
CA THR A 65 -17.67 -5.80 3.58
C THR A 65 -17.53 -7.32 3.38
N PRO A 66 -17.65 -8.13 4.43
CA PRO A 66 -17.55 -9.59 4.28
C PRO A 66 -18.48 -10.15 3.20
N LYS A 67 -19.72 -9.68 3.16
CA LYS A 67 -20.72 -10.09 2.17
C LYS A 67 -20.27 -9.77 0.74
N ALA A 68 -19.86 -8.53 0.46
CA ALA A 68 -19.45 -8.13 -0.88
C ALA A 68 -18.17 -8.85 -1.34
N VAL A 69 -17.24 -9.12 -0.43
CA VAL A 69 -16.04 -9.91 -0.72
C VAL A 69 -16.40 -11.35 -1.09
N GLU A 70 -17.31 -12.00 -0.35
CA GLU A 70 -17.78 -13.36 -0.64
C GLU A 70 -18.54 -13.44 -1.97
N GLU A 71 -19.43 -12.49 -2.25
CA GLU A 71 -20.14 -12.40 -3.52
C GLU A 71 -19.20 -12.23 -4.71
N LEU A 72 -18.15 -11.40 -4.57
CA LEU A 72 -17.15 -11.23 -5.60
C LEU A 72 -16.35 -12.52 -5.83
N LEU A 73 -15.92 -13.18 -4.76
CA LEU A 73 -15.18 -14.44 -4.84
C LEU A 73 -16.00 -15.54 -5.54
N GLY A 74 -17.32 -15.55 -5.39
CA GLY A 74 -18.20 -16.46 -6.11
C GLY A 74 -18.31 -16.20 -7.62
N LYS A 75 -17.91 -15.02 -8.09
CA LYS A 75 -18.03 -14.60 -9.49
C LYS A 75 -16.71 -14.64 -10.28
N ILE A 76 -15.58 -14.83 -9.60
CA ILE A 76 -14.26 -14.85 -10.24
C ILE A 76 -13.54 -16.17 -10.03
N LYS A 77 -12.68 -16.52 -10.97
CA LYS A 77 -11.78 -17.68 -10.82
C LYS A 77 -10.42 -17.23 -10.30
N VAL A 78 -9.96 -17.83 -9.21
CA VAL A 78 -8.65 -17.58 -8.62
C VAL A 78 -7.95 -18.90 -8.31
N LYS A 79 -6.63 -18.95 -8.45
CA LYS A 79 -5.86 -20.14 -8.03
C LYS A 79 -5.85 -20.30 -6.52
N ARG A 80 -5.79 -19.19 -5.80
CA ARG A 80 -5.78 -19.14 -4.33
C ARG A 80 -6.35 -17.83 -3.82
N ALA A 81 -7.27 -17.91 -2.86
CA ALA A 81 -7.76 -16.80 -2.05
C ALA A 81 -7.35 -17.03 -0.60
N VAL A 82 -6.75 -16.03 0.04
CA VAL A 82 -6.28 -16.10 1.42
C VAL A 82 -6.86 -14.93 2.20
N LYS A 83 -7.73 -15.24 3.15
CA LYS A 83 -8.25 -14.24 4.09
C LYS A 83 -7.12 -13.73 4.97
N LEU A 84 -6.95 -12.41 5.04
CA LEU A 84 -5.96 -11.77 5.89
C LEU A 84 -6.49 -11.65 7.32
N ASN A 85 -5.61 -11.84 8.30
CA ASN A 85 -5.94 -11.66 9.71
C ASN A 85 -5.83 -10.19 10.10
N VAL A 86 -6.82 -9.39 9.70
CA VAL A 86 -6.91 -7.94 9.96
C VAL A 86 -8.30 -7.59 10.49
N SER A 87 -8.40 -6.51 11.25
CA SER A 87 -9.63 -6.06 11.92
C SER A 87 -10.58 -5.31 10.99
N GLY A 88 -10.07 -4.67 9.94
CA GLY A 88 -10.85 -3.74 9.11
C GLY A 88 -10.65 -3.93 7.61
N ALA A 89 -11.48 -3.24 6.82
CA ALA A 89 -11.35 -3.13 5.38
C ALA A 89 -10.37 -2.01 5.01
N PHE A 90 -9.07 -2.24 5.25
CA PHE A 90 -8.04 -1.25 4.99
C PHE A 90 -7.96 -0.88 3.51
N HIS A 91 -7.50 0.34 3.24
CA HIS A 91 -7.37 0.88 1.87
C HIS A 91 -8.69 0.90 1.09
N SER A 92 -9.80 1.10 1.79
CA SER A 92 -11.14 1.19 1.20
C SER A 92 -11.92 2.40 1.75
N PRO A 93 -13.02 2.82 1.10
CA PRO A 93 -13.90 3.87 1.61
C PRO A 93 -14.47 3.59 3.01
N LEU A 94 -14.51 2.33 3.46
CA LEU A 94 -14.94 1.95 4.82
C LEU A 94 -14.04 2.50 5.92
N MET A 95 -12.82 2.94 5.56
CA MET A 95 -11.90 3.63 6.47
C MET A 95 -12.15 5.13 6.62
N ALA A 96 -13.19 5.68 5.99
CA ALA A 96 -13.41 7.14 5.93
C ALA A 96 -13.54 7.80 7.31
N SER A 97 -14.20 7.15 8.27
CA SER A 97 -14.37 7.68 9.63
C SER A 97 -13.04 7.93 10.33
N VAL A 98 -12.14 6.94 10.33
CA VAL A 98 -10.83 7.04 10.98
C VAL A 98 -9.82 7.82 10.15
N ALA A 99 -10.01 7.90 8.83
CA ALA A 99 -9.17 8.72 7.94
C ALA A 99 -9.31 10.22 8.26
N GLY A 100 -10.50 10.68 8.65
CA GLY A 100 -10.73 12.06 9.09
C GLY A 100 -9.91 12.43 10.33
N GLU A 101 -9.82 11.54 11.32
CA GLU A 101 -8.98 11.75 12.50
C GLU A 101 -7.48 11.75 12.15
N PHE A 102 -7.05 10.87 11.29
CA PHE A 102 -5.65 10.87 10.80
C PHE A 102 -5.31 12.15 10.05
N GLN A 103 -6.24 12.66 9.25
CA GLN A 103 -6.07 13.96 8.57
C GLN A 103 -5.81 15.11 9.55
N GLN A 104 -6.52 15.15 10.70
CA GLN A 104 -6.25 16.16 11.72
C GLN A 104 -4.84 16.02 12.31
N THR A 105 -4.39 14.78 12.54
CA THR A 105 -3.02 14.51 13.00
C THR A 105 -1.98 14.99 11.97
N LEU A 106 -2.22 14.72 10.68
CA LEU A 106 -1.35 15.18 9.59
C LEU A 106 -1.34 16.71 9.48
N LYS A 107 -2.48 17.40 9.67
CA LYS A 107 -2.54 18.86 9.64
C LYS A 107 -1.63 19.50 10.69
N ALA A 108 -1.57 18.92 11.90
CA ALA A 108 -0.73 19.41 12.98
C ALA A 108 0.78 19.15 12.75
N ALA A 109 1.15 18.20 11.92
CA ALA A 109 2.54 17.90 11.61
C ALA A 109 3.11 18.86 10.54
N ARG A 110 4.34 19.33 10.77
CA ARG A 110 5.08 20.12 9.76
C ARG A 110 5.69 19.18 8.72
N PHE A 111 5.48 19.49 7.45
CA PHE A 111 6.09 18.79 6.32
C PHE A 111 7.00 19.77 5.57
N ALA A 112 8.25 19.42 5.43
CA ALA A 112 9.20 20.09 4.54
C ALA A 112 9.22 19.38 3.18
N ASP A 113 9.82 20.02 2.18
CA ASP A 113 10.10 19.36 0.92
C ASP A 113 11.14 18.25 1.11
N ALA A 114 10.96 17.15 0.39
CA ALA A 114 11.85 16.01 0.46
C ALA A 114 13.20 16.33 -0.22
N LYS A 115 14.28 15.79 0.34
CA LYS A 115 15.64 15.91 -0.24
C LYS A 115 15.89 14.97 -1.42
N THR A 116 14.99 14.02 -1.65
CA THR A 116 15.01 13.04 -2.73
C THR A 116 13.60 12.77 -3.20
N LEU A 117 13.44 12.24 -4.40
CA LEU A 117 12.14 11.84 -4.94
C LEU A 117 11.48 10.77 -4.06
N VAL A 118 10.18 10.91 -3.86
CA VAL A 118 9.35 9.97 -3.10
C VAL A 118 8.20 9.49 -3.98
N LEU A 119 8.06 8.19 -4.12
CA LEU A 119 6.90 7.51 -4.67
C LEU A 119 5.96 7.14 -3.53
N SER A 120 4.66 7.36 -3.71
CA SER A 120 3.66 7.11 -2.66
C SER A 120 2.65 6.06 -3.11
N ASN A 121 2.16 5.25 -2.17
CA ASN A 121 1.24 4.16 -2.46
C ASN A 121 -0.08 4.60 -3.11
N ALA A 122 -0.66 5.73 -2.68
CA ALA A 122 -1.92 6.22 -3.22
C ALA A 122 -1.74 6.92 -4.59
N GLU A 123 -0.55 7.48 -4.84
CA GLU A 123 -0.21 8.16 -6.09
C GLU A 123 1.26 7.86 -6.43
N PRO A 124 1.52 7.02 -7.45
CA PRO A 124 2.87 6.53 -7.74
C PRO A 124 3.78 7.52 -8.45
N THR A 125 3.31 8.71 -8.79
CA THR A 125 4.16 9.75 -9.41
C THR A 125 5.20 10.30 -8.42
N ALA A 126 6.46 10.31 -8.81
CA ALA A 126 7.55 10.81 -7.98
C ALA A 126 7.42 12.31 -7.69
N THR A 127 7.66 12.73 -6.44
CA THR A 127 7.62 14.14 -6.03
C THR A 127 8.57 14.41 -4.87
N THR A 128 9.03 15.66 -4.75
CA THR A 128 9.72 16.18 -3.56
C THR A 128 8.83 17.10 -2.73
N SER A 129 7.66 17.51 -3.23
CA SER A 129 6.77 18.46 -2.56
C SER A 129 6.21 17.90 -1.26
N GLY A 130 6.56 18.51 -0.12
CA GLY A 130 6.05 18.14 1.20
C GLY A 130 4.53 18.29 1.32
N SER A 131 3.94 19.31 0.69
CA SER A 131 2.48 19.49 0.67
C SER A 131 1.78 18.37 -0.11
N THR A 132 2.31 17.97 -1.25
CA THR A 132 1.81 16.84 -2.05
C THR A 132 1.93 15.53 -1.27
N LEU A 133 3.08 15.29 -0.63
CA LEU A 133 3.29 14.08 0.18
C LEU A 133 2.32 14.01 1.37
N LYS A 134 2.06 15.15 2.03
CA LYS A 134 1.06 15.25 3.10
C LYS A 134 -0.34 14.90 2.61
N GLN A 135 -0.74 15.43 1.45
CA GLN A 135 -2.03 15.14 0.82
C GLN A 135 -2.16 13.65 0.48
N ARG A 136 -1.12 13.03 -0.09
CA ARG A 136 -1.10 11.60 -0.42
C ARG A 136 -1.25 10.71 0.82
N LEU A 137 -0.63 11.08 1.95
CA LEU A 137 -0.81 10.37 3.22
C LEU A 137 -2.25 10.48 3.73
N THR A 138 -2.93 11.60 3.48
CA THR A 138 -4.36 11.76 3.83
C THR A 138 -5.23 10.74 3.11
N TYR A 139 -4.97 10.48 1.82
CA TYR A 139 -5.76 9.56 1.01
C TYR A 139 -5.38 8.09 1.20
N GLN A 140 -4.18 7.80 1.71
CA GLN A 140 -3.66 6.44 1.80
C GLN A 140 -4.53 5.48 2.60
N MET A 141 -5.30 5.96 3.58
CA MET A 141 -6.17 5.10 4.39
C MET A 141 -7.40 4.61 3.64
N THR A 142 -7.90 5.40 2.68
CA THR A 142 -9.13 5.12 1.93
C THR A 142 -8.89 4.70 0.48
N GLN A 143 -7.66 4.84 -0.02
CA GLN A 143 -7.29 4.50 -1.39
C GLN A 143 -6.37 3.28 -1.44
N GLY A 144 -6.47 2.54 -2.54
CA GLY A 144 -5.65 1.36 -2.78
C GLY A 144 -4.16 1.66 -2.89
N VAL A 145 -3.36 0.66 -2.52
CA VAL A 145 -1.90 0.66 -2.65
C VAL A 145 -1.54 0.25 -4.08
N ARG A 146 -0.97 1.15 -4.85
CA ARG A 146 -0.59 0.98 -6.27
C ARG A 146 0.87 0.51 -6.39
N TRP A 147 1.22 -0.55 -5.65
CA TRP A 147 2.61 -1.02 -5.56
C TRP A 147 3.19 -1.47 -6.90
N ARG A 148 2.40 -2.18 -7.70
CA ARG A 148 2.84 -2.62 -9.03
C ARG A 148 3.25 -1.44 -9.91
N GLU A 149 2.48 -0.36 -9.89
CA GLU A 149 2.80 0.85 -10.66
C GLU A 149 4.06 1.54 -10.13
N ILE A 150 4.26 1.59 -8.80
CA ILE A 150 5.50 2.08 -8.20
C ILE A 150 6.69 1.27 -8.70
N ALA A 151 6.61 -0.07 -8.64
CA ALA A 151 7.68 -0.94 -9.08
C ALA A 151 8.03 -0.72 -10.57
N LEU A 152 7.02 -0.60 -11.44
CA LEU A 152 7.21 -0.37 -12.88
C LEU A 152 7.84 1.00 -13.19
N GLN A 153 7.72 1.98 -12.31
CA GLN A 153 8.36 3.30 -12.50
C GLN A 153 9.85 3.28 -12.14
N LEU A 154 10.33 2.37 -11.32
CA LEU A 154 11.73 2.35 -10.89
C LEU A 154 12.72 2.32 -12.07
N PRO A 155 12.63 1.39 -13.03
CA PRO A 155 13.50 1.40 -14.19
C PRO A 155 13.34 2.65 -15.07
N GLN A 156 12.12 3.19 -15.17
CA GLN A 156 11.84 4.40 -15.95
C GLN A 156 12.51 5.66 -15.34
N GLN A 157 12.76 5.64 -14.02
CA GLN A 157 13.49 6.68 -13.30
C GLN A 157 15.02 6.43 -13.29
N GLY A 158 15.51 5.45 -14.05
CA GLY A 158 16.93 5.10 -14.10
C GLY A 158 17.45 4.38 -12.86
N ILE A 159 16.55 3.78 -12.08
CA ILE A 159 16.92 2.97 -10.90
C ILE A 159 17.28 1.57 -11.37
N ASP A 160 18.47 1.13 -11.07
CA ASP A 160 19.03 -0.20 -11.34
C ASP A 160 19.14 -1.07 -10.07
N ARG A 161 19.10 -0.46 -8.89
CA ARG A 161 19.27 -1.12 -7.61
C ARG A 161 18.22 -0.69 -6.60
N VAL A 162 17.63 -1.65 -5.87
CA VAL A 162 16.63 -1.41 -4.82
C VAL A 162 17.07 -2.04 -3.51
N LEU A 163 16.97 -1.26 -2.43
CA LEU A 163 17.24 -1.71 -1.07
C LEU A 163 15.92 -1.78 -0.29
N GLU A 164 15.54 -2.97 0.19
CA GLU A 164 14.47 -3.13 1.18
C GLU A 164 15.09 -3.08 2.57
N ILE A 165 14.80 -2.01 3.32
CA ILE A 165 15.33 -1.79 4.67
C ILE A 165 14.23 -2.11 5.68
N GLY A 166 14.45 -3.13 6.49
CA GLY A 166 13.52 -3.59 7.51
C GLY A 166 13.39 -5.11 7.57
N PRO A 167 12.62 -5.64 8.54
CA PRO A 167 12.44 -7.07 8.71
C PRO A 167 11.63 -7.69 7.57
N GLY A 168 12.09 -8.83 7.04
CA GLY A 168 11.41 -9.58 5.99
C GLY A 168 11.91 -9.28 4.58
N LYS A 169 11.25 -9.88 3.57
CA LYS A 169 11.63 -9.84 2.15
C LYS A 169 10.40 -9.73 1.24
N VAL A 170 9.34 -9.09 1.73
CA VAL A 170 8.05 -9.05 1.02
C VAL A 170 8.15 -8.17 -0.22
N LEU A 171 8.68 -6.96 -0.06
CA LEU A 171 8.78 -5.98 -1.16
C LEU A 171 9.82 -6.42 -2.19
N THR A 172 10.96 -6.93 -1.75
CA THR A 172 11.97 -7.56 -2.63
C THR A 172 11.34 -8.67 -3.47
N GLY A 173 10.51 -9.53 -2.85
CA GLY A 173 9.82 -10.61 -3.56
C GLY A 173 8.79 -10.10 -4.59
N LEU A 174 8.14 -8.98 -4.33
CA LEU A 174 7.21 -8.34 -5.26
C LEU A 174 7.94 -7.67 -6.43
N ILE A 175 9.02 -6.93 -6.14
CA ILE A 175 9.83 -6.26 -7.18
C ILE A 175 10.47 -7.31 -8.10
N LYS A 176 11.01 -8.41 -7.57
CA LYS A 176 11.59 -9.48 -8.39
C LYS A 176 10.63 -10.06 -9.43
N ARG A 177 9.33 -10.07 -9.13
CA ARG A 177 8.29 -10.56 -10.06
C ARG A 177 7.90 -9.52 -11.10
N THR A 178 7.97 -8.24 -10.76
CA THR A 178 7.52 -7.13 -11.61
C THR A 178 8.66 -6.56 -12.46
N CYS A 179 9.87 -6.48 -11.89
CA CYS A 179 11.08 -5.92 -12.50
C CYS A 179 12.27 -6.84 -12.21
N PRO A 180 12.39 -7.99 -12.88
CA PRO A 180 13.38 -9.02 -12.58
C PRO A 180 14.84 -8.57 -12.80
N ASP A 181 15.06 -7.55 -13.61
CA ASP A 181 16.39 -7.06 -13.99
C ASP A 181 17.01 -6.09 -12.96
N LEU A 182 16.23 -5.67 -11.94
CA LEU A 182 16.74 -4.81 -10.88
C LEU A 182 17.61 -5.60 -9.89
N GLU A 183 18.74 -5.03 -9.49
CA GLU A 183 19.52 -5.53 -8.37
C GLU A 183 18.75 -5.33 -7.07
N LEU A 184 18.57 -6.40 -6.29
CA LEU A 184 17.78 -6.37 -5.06
C LEU A 184 18.65 -6.68 -3.86
N VAL A 185 18.67 -5.77 -2.90
CA VAL A 185 19.39 -5.90 -1.63
C VAL A 185 18.38 -5.83 -0.49
N ASN A 186 18.48 -6.75 0.45
CA ASN A 186 17.66 -6.76 1.66
C ASN A 186 18.53 -6.53 2.89
N ILE A 187 18.19 -5.52 3.68
CA ILE A 187 18.89 -5.14 4.92
C ILE A 187 17.90 -5.31 6.07
N SER A 188 17.92 -6.46 6.71
CA SER A 188 17.01 -6.81 7.82
C SER A 188 17.63 -6.57 9.19
N SER A 189 18.96 -6.48 9.26
CA SER A 189 19.74 -6.27 10.49
C SER A 189 20.99 -5.46 10.23
N LEU A 190 21.67 -5.03 11.29
CA LEU A 190 22.96 -4.32 11.17
C LEU A 190 24.05 -5.20 10.52
N ALA A 191 23.95 -6.51 10.63
CA ALA A 191 24.91 -7.44 10.02
C ALA A 191 24.81 -7.47 8.48
N ASP A 192 23.69 -7.01 7.92
CA ASP A 192 23.47 -6.97 6.47
C ASP A 192 24.01 -5.67 5.83
N LEU A 193 24.52 -4.74 6.64
CA LEU A 193 25.11 -3.52 6.12
C LEU A 193 26.47 -3.83 5.46
N PRO A 194 26.74 -3.23 4.29
CA PRO A 194 28.05 -3.35 3.67
C PRO A 194 29.12 -2.75 4.60
N SER A 195 30.21 -3.47 4.77
CA SER A 195 31.41 -3.05 5.51
C SER A 195 32.10 -1.86 4.84
#